data_2450bda3c14aba964e300fe6dc5bfefb
#
_entry.id   2450bda3c14aba964e300fe6dc5bfefb
#
_cell.length_a   1.000
_cell.length_b   1.000
_cell.length_c   1.000
_cell.angle_alpha   90.00
_cell.angle_beta   90.00
_cell.angle_gamma   90.00
#
_symmetry.space_group_name_H-M   'P 1'
#
loop_
_entity.id
_entity.type
_entity.pdbx_description
1 polymer ?
#
loop_
_entity_poly.entity_id
_entity_poly.type
_entity_poly.pdbx_seq_one_letter_code
_entity_poly.pdbx_strand_id
1 'polypeptide(L)' 'MSTIAQAQDLEAQFHAGALSKAEYQELLEDLKHTAAVNEAAGDLAKLTQIHEVLEDLKTAASVL' A
#
# COMPACT_ATOMS: atom_id res chain seq x y z
N MET A 1 -11.12 -8.40 -1.16
CA MET A 1 -10.81 -6.98 -1.48
C MET A 1 -9.40 -6.90 -2.03
N SER A 2 -9.18 -6.12 -3.07
CA SER A 2 -7.87 -6.02 -3.69
C SER A 2 -6.89 -5.22 -2.83
N THR A 3 -5.61 -5.48 -2.99
CA THR A 3 -4.55 -4.74 -2.29
C THR A 3 -4.60 -3.25 -2.61
N ILE A 4 -4.85 -2.90 -3.88
CA ILE A 4 -4.95 -1.50 -4.29
C ILE A 4 -6.14 -0.81 -3.61
N ALA A 5 -7.29 -1.47 -3.51
CA ALA A 5 -8.45 -0.92 -2.82
C ALA A 5 -8.16 -0.69 -1.33
N GLN A 6 -7.45 -1.62 -0.69
CA GLN A 6 -7.02 -1.46 0.70
C GLN A 6 -6.05 -0.29 0.86
N ALA A 7 -5.11 -0.13 -0.08
CA ALA A 7 -4.16 0.99 -0.06
C ALA A 7 -4.88 2.33 -0.19
N GLN A 8 -5.87 2.41 -1.07
CA GLN A 8 -6.67 3.63 -1.24
C GLN A 8 -7.45 3.98 0.03
N ASP A 9 -7.97 2.97 0.72
CA ASP A 9 -8.66 3.17 1.99
C ASP A 9 -7.70 3.70 3.06
N LEU A 10 -6.49 3.16 3.14
CA LEU A 10 -5.47 3.66 4.06
C LEU A 10 -5.07 5.09 3.73
N GLU A 11 -4.96 5.43 2.45
CA GLU A 11 -4.67 6.79 2.01
C GLU A 11 -5.75 7.76 2.48
N ALA A 12 -7.01 7.39 2.35
CA ALA A 12 -8.12 8.21 2.82
C ALA A 12 -8.06 8.42 4.34
N GLN A 13 -7.74 7.39 5.10
CA GLN A 13 -7.58 7.49 6.55
C GLN A 13 -6.42 8.39 6.94
N PHE A 14 -5.31 8.30 6.21
CA PHE A 14 -4.15 9.17 6.44
C PHE A 14 -4.51 10.64 6.20
N HIS A 15 -5.17 10.94 5.09
CA HIS A 15 -5.59 12.32 4.78
C HIS A 15 -6.64 12.84 5.75
N ALA A 16 -7.45 11.97 6.32
CA ALA A 16 -8.44 12.34 7.34
C ALA A 16 -7.83 12.52 8.74
N GLY A 17 -6.54 12.24 8.91
CA GLY A 17 -5.87 12.36 10.20
C GLY A 17 -6.06 11.16 11.12
N ALA A 18 -6.63 10.07 10.62
CA ALA A 18 -6.85 8.85 11.41
C ALA A 18 -5.59 8.00 11.55
N LEU A 19 -4.60 8.20 10.68
CA LEU A 19 -3.31 7.49 10.71
C LEU A 19 -2.18 8.52 10.70
N SER A 20 -1.13 8.25 11.47
CA SER A 20 0.11 9.01 11.36
C SER A 20 0.85 8.60 10.09
N LYS A 21 1.82 9.41 9.65
CA LYS A 21 2.65 9.09 8.51
C LYS A 21 3.36 7.74 8.71
N ALA A 22 3.93 7.53 9.88
CA ALA A 22 4.64 6.28 10.18
C ALA A 22 3.71 5.08 10.14
N GLU A 23 2.51 5.19 10.72
CA GLU A 23 1.52 4.12 10.68
C GLU A 23 1.07 3.81 9.26
N TYR A 24 0.81 4.85 8.47
CA TYR A 24 0.40 4.70 7.09
C TYR A 24 1.46 3.98 6.26
N GLN A 25 2.73 4.41 6.38
CA GLN A 25 3.83 3.79 5.65
C GLN A 25 4.04 2.32 6.07
N GLU A 26 3.93 2.03 7.36
CA GLU A 26 4.05 0.66 7.87
C GLU A 26 2.94 -0.23 7.32
N LEU A 27 1.70 0.27 7.29
CA LEU A 27 0.57 -0.49 6.75
C LEU A 27 0.72 -0.73 5.25
N LEU A 28 1.29 0.21 4.50
CA LEU A 28 1.58 0.00 3.08
C LEU A 28 2.62 -1.09 2.87
N GLU A 29 3.64 -1.16 3.73
CA GLU A 29 4.62 -2.25 3.68
C GLU A 29 3.96 -3.61 3.98
N ASP A 30 3.06 -3.67 4.94
CA ASP A 30 2.31 -4.89 5.24
C ASP A 30 1.49 -5.34 4.03
N LEU A 31 0.90 -4.42 3.30
CA LEU A 31 0.15 -4.75 2.09
C LEU A 31 1.03 -5.37 1.00
N LYS A 32 2.29 -4.97 0.90
CA LYS A 32 3.22 -5.60 -0.03
C LYS A 32 3.38 -7.08 0.26
N HIS A 33 3.57 -7.42 1.53
CA HIS A 33 3.70 -8.83 1.94
C HIS A 33 2.41 -9.61 1.70
N THR A 34 1.28 -9.01 2.04
CA THR A 34 -0.03 -9.64 1.82
C THR A 34 -0.28 -9.90 0.34
N ALA A 35 0.04 -8.94 -0.52
CA ALA A 35 -0.12 -9.11 -1.97
C ALA A 35 0.76 -10.23 -2.52
N ALA A 36 1.99 -10.34 -2.04
CA ALA A 36 2.91 -11.37 -2.47
C ALA A 36 2.43 -12.78 -2.11
N VAL A 37 1.77 -12.92 -0.96
CA VAL A 37 1.30 -14.23 -0.48
C VAL A 37 -0.06 -14.60 -1.03
N ASN A 38 -0.95 -13.63 -1.22
CA ASN A 38 -2.36 -13.88 -1.55
C ASN A 38 -2.72 -13.46 -2.97
N GLU A 39 -2.78 -12.15 -3.24
CA GLU A 39 -3.35 -11.63 -4.48
C GLU A 39 -2.48 -11.89 -5.70
N ALA A 40 -1.17 -11.74 -5.55
CA ALA A 40 -0.21 -11.86 -6.65
C ALA A 40 0.64 -13.13 -6.53
N ALA A 41 0.18 -14.13 -5.79
CA ALA A 41 0.92 -15.38 -5.61
C ALA A 41 1.13 -16.05 -6.97
N GLY A 42 2.41 -16.24 -7.35
CA GLY A 42 2.77 -16.84 -8.62
C GLY A 42 2.67 -15.92 -9.83
N ASP A 43 2.30 -14.65 -9.65
CA ASP A 43 2.20 -13.67 -10.73
C ASP A 43 3.16 -12.50 -10.48
N LEU A 44 4.36 -12.60 -11.03
CA LEU A 44 5.40 -11.59 -10.81
C LEU A 44 5.04 -10.24 -11.43
N ALA A 45 4.39 -10.23 -12.59
CA ALA A 45 4.00 -8.97 -13.24
C ALA A 45 2.97 -8.21 -12.40
N LYS A 46 1.98 -8.91 -11.87
CA LYS A 46 0.97 -8.33 -11.01
C LYS A 46 1.57 -7.82 -9.71
N LEU A 47 2.47 -8.60 -9.10
CA LEU A 47 3.17 -8.21 -7.89
C LEU A 47 3.98 -6.93 -8.09
N THR A 48 4.68 -6.82 -9.21
CA THR A 48 5.46 -5.63 -9.56
C THR A 48 4.58 -4.40 -9.66
N GLN A 49 3.42 -4.51 -10.32
CA GLN A 49 2.47 -3.39 -10.44
C GLN A 49 1.95 -2.95 -9.08
N ILE A 50 1.60 -3.91 -8.23
CA ILE A 50 1.11 -3.60 -6.88
C ILE A 50 2.19 -2.89 -6.07
N HIS A 51 3.42 -3.40 -6.11
CA HIS A 51 4.55 -2.80 -5.40
C HIS A 51 4.82 -1.37 -5.87
N GLU A 52 4.73 -1.11 -7.18
CA GLU A 52 4.93 0.24 -7.72
C GLU A 52 3.90 1.22 -7.15
N VAL A 53 2.63 0.83 -7.11
CA VAL A 53 1.57 1.68 -6.56
C VAL A 53 1.81 1.95 -5.08
N LEU A 54 2.14 0.92 -4.30
CA LEU A 54 2.38 1.07 -2.87
C LEU A 54 3.61 1.95 -2.60
N GLU A 55 4.68 1.79 -3.37
CA GLU A 55 5.86 2.64 -3.24
C GLU A 55 5.57 4.10 -3.61
N ASP A 56 4.76 4.33 -4.64
CA ASP A 56 4.36 5.69 -5.02
C ASP A 56 3.59 6.36 -3.89
N LEU A 57 2.66 5.66 -3.26
CA LEU A 57 1.90 6.18 -2.13
C LEU A 57 2.82 6.49 -0.94
N LYS A 58 3.76 5.59 -0.66
CA LYS A 58 4.71 5.75 0.42
C LYS A 58 5.64 6.95 0.18
N THR A 59 6.12 7.10 -1.04
CA THR A 59 6.97 8.22 -1.43
C THR A 59 6.22 9.54 -1.35
N ALA A 60 4.99 9.58 -1.83
CA ALA A 60 4.14 10.77 -1.75
C ALA A 60 3.92 11.19 -0.30
N ALA A 61 3.70 10.25 0.60
CA ALA A 61 3.54 10.54 2.03
C ALA A 61 4.83 11.12 2.63
N SER A 62 6.00 10.71 2.14
CA SER A 62 7.29 11.17 2.67
C SER A 62 7.52 12.67 2.47
N VAL A 63 6.87 13.27 1.48
CA VAL A 63 7.06 14.70 1.17
C VAL A 63 5.98 15.60 1.77
N LEU A 64 5.04 15.03 2.50
CA LEU A 64 3.97 15.79 3.16
C LEU A 64 4.36 16.33 4.55
#